data_9e88ec5475b23f8120ec6e69901210c7
#
_entry.id   9e88ec5475b23f8120ec6e69901210c7
#
_cell.length_a   1.000
_cell.length_b   1.000
_cell.length_c   1.000
_cell.angle_alpha   90.00
_cell.angle_beta   90.00
_cell.angle_gamma   90.00
#
_symmetry.space_group_name_H-M   'P 1'
#
loop_
_entity.id
_entity.type
_entity.pdbx_description
1 polymer ?
#
loop_
_entity_poly.entity_id
_entity_poly.type
_entity_poly.pdbx_seq_one_letter_code
_entity_poly.pdbx_strand_id
1 'polypeptide(L)'
;KHLSAQGWTSIGIAKNFHKGDKTEFDTYIPRAGRPKQVPGVGLNLNPSGHWGVSADPVTEMADYVAVSHGIETLDSINDSLFLSLGIYRPHVPWVVPQEYFDRYPLEAIQLPEFQPNDLDDLPQRFRPLAHLEAKFGPGYHDGLVKKGHDKQFIRAYLACVTFADEQIGRLLDAWDASPHGDGGYIVLWSDHGYNLGEKQAWSKMKPWYDSAHCNFIVAGP
;
A
#
# COMPACT_ATOMS: atom_id res chain seq x y z
N LYS A 1 -1.49 -22.18 -13.13
CA LYS A 1 -1.75 -23.57 -13.64
C LYS A 1 -2.96 -23.63 -14.56
N HIS A 2 -4.12 -23.04 -14.21
CA HIS A 2 -5.28 -23.05 -15.09
C HIS A 2 -5.02 -22.24 -16.38
N LEU A 3 -4.48 -21.03 -16.26
CA LEU A 3 -4.14 -20.18 -17.40
C LEU A 3 -3.04 -20.79 -18.26
N SER A 4 -2.03 -21.38 -17.65
CA SER A 4 -0.95 -22.06 -18.37
C SER A 4 -1.45 -23.23 -19.21
N ALA A 5 -2.43 -23.97 -18.69
CA ALA A 5 -3.10 -25.04 -19.45
C ALA A 5 -3.93 -24.52 -20.65
N GLN A 6 -4.23 -23.23 -20.69
CA GLN A 6 -4.91 -22.55 -21.79
C GLN A 6 -3.91 -21.78 -22.71
N GLY A 7 -2.62 -22.01 -22.56
CA GLY A 7 -1.58 -21.39 -23.40
C GLY A 7 -1.16 -19.98 -22.96
N TRP A 8 -1.53 -19.55 -21.74
CA TRP A 8 -1.07 -18.27 -21.20
C TRP A 8 0.21 -18.45 -20.39
N THR A 9 1.13 -17.50 -20.51
CA THR A 9 2.23 -17.35 -19.57
C THR A 9 1.77 -16.58 -18.33
N SER A 10 1.94 -17.15 -17.14
CA SER A 10 1.53 -16.55 -15.90
C SER A 10 2.72 -16.15 -15.02
N ILE A 11 2.83 -14.86 -14.71
CA ILE A 11 3.92 -14.31 -13.91
C ILE A 11 3.38 -13.56 -12.72
N GLY A 12 3.84 -13.94 -11.52
CA GLY A 12 3.57 -13.23 -10.27
C GLY A 12 4.79 -12.46 -9.79
N ILE A 13 4.64 -11.18 -9.47
CA ILE A 13 5.73 -10.32 -9.00
C ILE A 13 5.37 -9.73 -7.65
N ALA A 14 6.29 -9.82 -6.70
CA ALA A 14 6.27 -9.19 -5.38
C ALA A 14 5.07 -9.59 -4.50
N LYS A 15 4.22 -8.65 -4.03
CA LYS A 15 3.22 -8.88 -2.98
C LYS A 15 1.88 -9.37 -3.54
N ASN A 16 1.83 -10.57 -4.10
CA ASN A 16 0.57 -11.17 -4.55
C ASN A 16 -0.21 -11.86 -3.42
N PHE A 17 0.49 -12.38 -2.39
CA PHE A 17 -0.12 -13.13 -1.29
C PHE A 17 0.34 -12.61 0.06
N HIS A 18 -0.53 -12.68 1.06
CA HIS A 18 -0.14 -12.50 2.46
C HIS A 18 0.57 -13.77 2.96
N LYS A 19 -0.09 -14.90 2.78
CA LYS A 19 0.45 -16.25 2.91
C LYS A 19 -0.16 -17.05 1.77
N GLY A 20 0.62 -17.69 0.94
CA GLY A 20 0.06 -18.39 -0.21
C GLY A 20 1.07 -19.21 -0.97
N ASP A 21 0.57 -20.01 -1.87
CA ASP A 21 1.35 -20.88 -2.73
C ASP A 21 1.82 -20.10 -3.96
N LYS A 22 3.10 -19.84 -4.02
CA LYS A 22 3.77 -19.16 -5.15
C LYS A 22 3.80 -20.02 -6.40
N THR A 23 3.50 -21.30 -6.29
CA THR A 23 3.43 -22.27 -7.40
C THR A 23 2.17 -22.11 -8.27
N GLU A 24 1.27 -21.18 -7.95
CA GLU A 24 0.14 -20.84 -8.80
C GLU A 24 0.55 -20.15 -10.11
N PHE A 25 1.70 -19.51 -10.13
CA PHE A 25 2.29 -18.88 -11.32
C PHE A 25 3.32 -19.82 -11.98
N ASP A 26 3.54 -19.67 -13.28
CA ASP A 26 4.66 -20.34 -13.98
C ASP A 26 6.00 -19.79 -13.50
N THR A 27 6.05 -18.46 -13.29
CA THR A 27 7.20 -17.77 -12.71
C THR A 27 6.74 -16.86 -11.59
N TYR A 28 7.46 -16.89 -10.47
CA TYR A 28 7.22 -15.98 -9.37
C TYR A 28 8.50 -15.23 -8.97
N ILE A 29 8.47 -13.91 -9.06
CA ILE A 29 9.56 -13.02 -8.65
C ILE A 29 9.24 -12.48 -7.26
N PRO A 30 10.01 -12.87 -6.23
CA PRO A 30 9.73 -12.42 -4.87
C PRO A 30 10.01 -10.93 -4.70
N ARG A 31 9.33 -10.32 -3.74
CA ARG A 31 9.57 -8.92 -3.37
C ARG A 31 11.01 -8.73 -2.88
N ALA A 32 11.65 -7.65 -3.31
CA ALA A 32 12.92 -7.18 -2.76
C ALA A 32 12.82 -6.85 -1.25
N GLY A 33 13.95 -6.62 -0.62
CA GLY A 33 14.07 -6.35 0.82
C GLY A 33 13.28 -5.12 1.28
N ARG A 34 13.37 -4.84 2.58
CA ARG A 34 12.81 -3.60 3.16
C ARG A 34 13.80 -2.46 2.95
N PRO A 35 13.31 -1.22 2.73
CA PRO A 35 14.19 -0.06 2.64
C PRO A 35 14.91 0.17 3.97
N LYS A 36 16.15 0.63 3.89
CA LYS A 36 16.90 1.12 5.04
C LYS A 36 16.35 2.49 5.42
N GLN A 37 16.10 2.68 6.70
CA GLN A 37 15.62 3.95 7.22
C GLN A 37 16.80 4.83 7.66
N VAL A 38 16.71 6.13 7.40
CA VAL A 38 17.64 7.12 7.95
C VAL A 38 17.52 7.09 9.48
N PRO A 39 18.63 6.84 10.22
CA PRO A 39 18.60 6.80 11.68
C PRO A 39 18.10 8.12 12.29
N GLY A 40 17.26 8.01 13.32
CA GLY A 40 16.75 9.18 14.05
C GLY A 40 15.67 9.99 13.32
N VAL A 41 15.30 9.61 12.09
CA VAL A 41 14.22 10.28 11.35
C VAL A 41 12.98 9.42 11.37
N GLY A 42 11.86 10.01 11.81
CA GLY A 42 10.57 9.35 11.88
C GLY A 42 10.19 8.88 13.28
N LEU A 43 9.14 8.08 13.35
CA LEU A 43 8.60 7.51 14.57
C LEU A 43 8.56 6.00 14.47
N ASN A 44 8.98 5.34 15.53
CA ASN A 44 8.85 3.90 15.69
C ASN A 44 7.88 3.62 16.85
N LEU A 45 6.60 3.68 16.57
CA LEU A 45 5.54 3.25 17.48
C LEU A 45 5.18 1.82 17.10
N ASN A 46 6.01 0.88 17.56
CA ASN A 46 5.94 -0.55 17.23
C ASN A 46 4.52 -1.12 17.32
N PRO A 47 4.12 -1.98 16.40
CA PRO A 47 4.72 -2.36 15.12
C PRO A 47 4.01 -1.79 13.89
N SER A 48 2.95 -1.01 14.04
CA SER A 48 2.12 -0.56 12.93
C SER A 48 2.12 0.97 12.75
N GLY A 49 2.67 1.72 13.70
CA GLY A 49 2.84 3.18 13.65
C GLY A 49 4.27 3.59 13.31
N HIS A 50 4.91 2.89 12.39
CA HIS A 50 6.28 3.17 12.02
C HIS A 50 6.33 3.95 10.72
N TRP A 51 6.91 5.14 10.76
CA TRP A 51 7.23 5.91 9.57
C TRP A 51 8.67 6.45 9.64
N GLY A 52 9.23 6.74 8.49
CA GLY A 52 10.56 7.33 8.39
C GLY A 52 10.96 7.62 6.97
N VAL A 53 12.12 8.23 6.81
CA VAL A 53 12.71 8.51 5.51
C VAL A 53 13.60 7.34 5.10
N SER A 54 13.51 6.91 3.85
CA SER A 54 14.40 5.90 3.29
C SER A 54 15.81 6.48 3.10
N ALA A 55 16.83 5.70 3.48
CA ALA A 55 18.22 5.98 3.13
C ALA A 55 18.57 5.43 1.73
N ASP A 56 17.75 4.50 1.22
CA ASP A 56 17.94 3.95 -0.12
C ASP A 56 17.29 4.90 -1.15
N PRO A 57 17.89 5.04 -2.34
CA PRO A 57 17.29 5.82 -3.42
C PRO A 57 16.01 5.13 -3.94
N VAL A 58 15.19 5.88 -4.69
CA VAL A 58 13.95 5.38 -5.29
C VAL A 58 14.17 4.06 -6.05
N THR A 59 15.26 3.98 -6.81
CA THR A 59 15.61 2.82 -7.66
C THR A 59 15.87 1.52 -6.89
N GLU A 60 16.18 1.62 -5.59
CA GLU A 60 16.40 0.46 -4.72
C GLU A 60 15.16 0.12 -3.87
N MET A 61 14.10 0.91 -3.96
CA MET A 61 12.85 0.64 -3.28
C MET A 61 12.18 -0.62 -3.85
N ALA A 62 11.66 -1.47 -2.95
CA ALA A 62 11.13 -2.78 -3.33
C ALA A 62 10.01 -2.72 -4.40
N ASP A 63 9.16 -1.69 -4.35
CA ASP A 63 8.07 -1.54 -5.32
C ASP A 63 8.59 -1.01 -6.66
N TYR A 64 9.63 -0.16 -6.64
CA TYR A 64 10.32 0.26 -7.87
C TYR A 64 10.95 -0.94 -8.59
N VAL A 65 11.67 -1.79 -7.85
CA VAL A 65 12.29 -3.01 -8.38
C VAL A 65 11.23 -3.97 -8.92
N ALA A 66 10.11 -4.14 -8.20
CA ALA A 66 9.01 -4.97 -8.65
C ALA A 66 8.41 -4.49 -9.97
N VAL A 67 8.18 -3.18 -10.09
CA VAL A 67 7.66 -2.57 -11.31
C VAL A 67 8.67 -2.67 -12.46
N SER A 68 9.97 -2.52 -12.20
CA SER A 68 11.01 -2.72 -13.21
C SER A 68 10.98 -4.13 -13.78
N HIS A 69 10.82 -5.16 -12.93
CA HIS A 69 10.60 -6.53 -13.43
C HIS A 69 9.29 -6.70 -14.21
N GLY A 70 8.24 -5.96 -13.84
CA GLY A 70 6.99 -5.93 -14.61
C GLY A 70 7.19 -5.35 -16.01
N ILE A 71 7.94 -4.25 -16.12
CA ILE A 71 8.30 -3.61 -17.39
C ILE A 71 9.13 -4.56 -18.26
N GLU A 72 10.18 -5.16 -17.70
CA GLU A 72 10.99 -6.16 -18.39
C GLU A 72 10.16 -7.36 -18.90
N THR A 73 9.16 -7.77 -18.12
CA THR A 73 8.23 -8.82 -18.51
C THR A 73 7.36 -8.41 -19.71
N LEU A 74 6.80 -7.20 -19.70
CA LEU A 74 5.99 -6.67 -20.80
C LEU A 74 6.79 -6.56 -22.10
N ASP A 75 8.07 -6.18 -22.00
CA ASP A 75 8.97 -6.03 -23.15
C ASP A 75 9.44 -7.39 -23.73
N SER A 76 9.52 -8.42 -22.90
CA SER A 76 10.13 -9.72 -23.28
C SER A 76 9.13 -10.77 -23.74
N ILE A 77 7.85 -10.65 -23.36
CA ILE A 77 6.81 -11.65 -23.66
C ILE A 77 5.80 -11.06 -24.64
N ASN A 78 5.69 -11.70 -25.81
CA ASN A 78 4.76 -11.29 -26.87
C ASN A 78 3.53 -12.21 -26.97
N ASP A 79 3.52 -13.31 -26.22
CA ASP A 79 2.41 -14.27 -26.17
C ASP A 79 1.33 -13.83 -25.17
N SER A 80 0.27 -14.62 -25.07
CA SER A 80 -0.80 -14.38 -24.07
C SER A 80 -0.21 -14.35 -22.67
N LEU A 81 -0.27 -13.19 -22.01
CA LEU A 81 0.36 -12.93 -20.71
C LEU A 81 -0.68 -12.64 -19.62
N PHE A 82 -0.55 -13.31 -18.50
CA PHE A 82 -1.18 -12.95 -17.23
C PHE A 82 -0.11 -12.46 -16.26
N LEU A 83 0.01 -11.14 -16.13
CA LEU A 83 0.94 -10.49 -15.20
C LEU A 83 0.19 -10.05 -13.94
N SER A 84 0.58 -10.58 -12.78
CA SER A 84 0.08 -10.16 -11.47
C SER A 84 1.20 -9.51 -10.68
N LEU A 85 1.12 -8.20 -10.48
CA LEU A 85 2.15 -7.40 -9.79
C LEU A 85 1.57 -6.78 -8.52
N GLY A 86 2.16 -7.11 -7.38
CA GLY A 86 1.74 -6.59 -6.08
C GLY A 86 2.62 -5.45 -5.58
N ILE A 87 2.07 -4.25 -5.49
CA ILE A 87 2.70 -3.10 -4.86
C ILE A 87 2.49 -3.16 -3.35
N TYR A 88 3.54 -2.93 -2.58
CA TYR A 88 3.48 -3.06 -1.13
C TYR A 88 3.04 -1.77 -0.44
N ARG A 89 3.42 -0.60 -0.95
CA ARG A 89 2.99 0.69 -0.41
C ARG A 89 1.50 0.93 -0.73
N PRO A 90 0.75 1.56 0.18
CA PRO A 90 1.13 2.19 1.45
C PRO A 90 1.10 1.27 2.68
N HIS A 91 1.39 -0.01 2.61
CA HIS A 91 1.51 -0.85 3.81
C HIS A 91 2.63 -0.35 4.73
N VAL A 92 2.41 -0.41 6.03
CA VAL A 92 3.42 -0.08 7.06
C VAL A 92 4.64 -1.03 7.00
N PRO A 93 5.85 -0.57 7.38
CA PRO A 93 6.22 0.78 7.80
C PRO A 93 6.18 1.78 6.65
N TRP A 94 5.74 3.01 6.91
CA TRP A 94 5.69 4.07 5.90
C TRP A 94 7.06 4.71 5.72
N VAL A 95 7.90 4.05 4.96
CA VAL A 95 9.27 4.47 4.68
C VAL A 95 9.44 4.61 3.18
N VAL A 96 9.64 5.85 2.74
CA VAL A 96 9.90 6.26 1.35
C VAL A 96 10.97 7.36 1.34
N PRO A 97 11.62 7.66 0.20
CA PRO A 97 12.58 8.76 0.10
C PRO A 97 12.01 10.12 0.49
N GLN A 98 12.89 11.03 0.94
CA GLN A 98 12.53 12.36 1.48
C GLN A 98 11.68 13.18 0.49
N GLU A 99 11.95 13.10 -0.80
CA GLU A 99 11.26 13.85 -1.86
C GLU A 99 9.74 13.63 -1.89
N TYR A 100 9.25 12.45 -1.44
CA TYR A 100 7.82 12.19 -1.33
C TYR A 100 7.20 12.89 -0.13
N PHE A 101 7.94 13.05 0.97
CA PHE A 101 7.51 13.83 2.12
C PHE A 101 7.48 15.32 1.82
N ASP A 102 8.42 15.82 1.00
CA ASP A 102 8.54 17.25 0.66
C ASP A 102 7.35 17.75 -0.17
N ARG A 103 6.63 16.86 -0.83
CA ARG A 103 5.36 17.18 -1.52
C ARG A 103 4.22 17.53 -0.56
N TYR A 104 4.35 17.21 0.73
CA TYR A 104 3.34 17.38 1.76
C TYR A 104 3.88 18.18 2.95
N PRO A 105 3.96 19.52 2.87
CA PRO A 105 4.32 20.35 4.03
C PRO A 105 3.40 20.05 5.21
N LEU A 106 3.97 19.89 6.41
CA LEU A 106 3.22 19.44 7.59
C LEU A 106 2.09 20.40 7.97
N GLU A 107 2.30 21.67 7.75
CA GLU A 107 1.33 22.74 7.98
C GLU A 107 0.11 22.66 7.04
N ALA A 108 0.29 22.10 5.85
CA ALA A 108 -0.77 21.92 4.85
C ALA A 108 -1.61 20.65 5.10
N ILE A 109 -1.17 19.75 5.98
CA ILE A 109 -1.90 18.53 6.28
C ILE A 109 -3.21 18.87 7.00
N GLN A 110 -4.32 18.50 6.38
CA GLN A 110 -5.64 18.55 6.98
C GLN A 110 -5.92 17.22 7.68
N LEU A 111 -6.36 17.33 8.93
CA LEU A 111 -6.81 16.15 9.68
C LEU A 111 -8.25 15.83 9.30
N PRO A 112 -8.64 14.54 9.28
CA PRO A 112 -10.06 14.18 9.29
C PRO A 112 -10.76 14.83 10.49
N GLU A 113 -12.06 15.10 10.36
CA GLU A 113 -12.86 15.52 11.49
C GLU A 113 -12.95 14.38 12.51
N PHE A 114 -12.30 14.56 13.65
CA PHE A 114 -12.41 13.64 14.76
C PHE A 114 -13.59 14.06 15.64
N GLN A 115 -14.60 13.22 15.70
CA GLN A 115 -15.73 13.46 16.61
C GLN A 115 -15.32 13.01 18.02
N PRO A 116 -15.40 13.88 19.05
CA PRO A 116 -14.99 13.54 20.42
C PRO A 116 -15.65 12.27 20.98
N ASN A 117 -16.89 12.04 20.57
CA ASN A 117 -17.74 10.93 21.03
C ASN A 117 -18.02 9.91 19.91
N ASP A 118 -17.12 9.75 18.96
CA ASP A 118 -17.33 8.97 17.73
C ASP A 118 -17.62 7.47 17.97
N LEU A 119 -17.40 6.98 19.19
CA LEU A 119 -17.71 5.61 19.59
C LEU A 119 -19.02 5.51 20.39
N ASP A 120 -19.71 6.61 20.70
CA ASP A 120 -20.89 6.59 21.57
C ASP A 120 -22.13 6.02 20.88
N ASP A 121 -22.17 6.07 19.55
CA ASP A 121 -23.18 5.42 18.71
C ASP A 121 -23.07 3.89 18.70
N LEU A 122 -21.95 3.34 19.21
CA LEU A 122 -21.72 1.91 19.26
C LEU A 122 -22.22 1.29 20.56
N PRO A 123 -22.90 0.14 20.49
CA PRO A 123 -23.13 -0.66 21.69
C PRO A 123 -21.82 -0.93 22.42
N GLN A 124 -21.81 -0.85 23.75
CA GLN A 124 -20.60 -0.94 24.58
C GLN A 124 -19.71 -2.15 24.24
N ARG A 125 -20.33 -3.30 23.90
CA ARG A 125 -19.62 -4.52 23.51
C ARG A 125 -18.82 -4.42 22.21
N PHE A 126 -19.11 -3.42 21.35
CA PHE A 126 -18.45 -3.22 20.06
C PHE A 126 -17.38 -2.12 20.08
N ARG A 127 -17.35 -1.28 21.12
CA ARG A 127 -16.32 -0.22 21.25
C ARG A 127 -14.89 -0.75 21.20
N PRO A 128 -14.56 -1.94 21.77
CA PRO A 128 -13.22 -2.52 21.61
C PRO A 128 -12.82 -2.80 20.16
N LEU A 129 -13.77 -2.87 19.21
CA LEU A 129 -13.46 -3.07 17.78
C LEU A 129 -12.68 -1.91 17.17
N ALA A 130 -12.84 -0.68 17.67
CA ALA A 130 -12.01 0.45 17.28
C ALA A 130 -10.52 0.21 17.59
N HIS A 131 -10.24 -0.61 18.60
CA HIS A 131 -8.91 -0.88 19.12
C HIS A 131 -8.46 -2.34 18.89
N LEU A 132 -9.07 -3.06 17.94
CA LEU A 132 -8.90 -4.51 17.71
C LEU A 132 -7.48 -4.96 17.39
N GLU A 133 -6.64 -4.08 16.88
CA GLU A 133 -5.22 -4.39 16.88
C GLU A 133 -4.68 -4.14 18.29
N ALA A 134 -4.57 -5.22 19.06
CA ALA A 134 -4.10 -5.25 20.44
C ALA A 134 -2.75 -4.55 20.70
N LYS A 135 -2.10 -4.09 19.65
CA LYS A 135 -0.83 -3.37 19.67
C LYS A 135 -1.00 -1.89 19.98
N PHE A 136 -2.18 -1.36 19.81
CA PHE A 136 -2.48 0.06 19.98
C PHE A 136 -3.34 0.35 21.19
N GLY A 137 -3.93 -0.54 21.87
CA GLY A 137 -4.69 -0.37 23.11
C GLY A 137 -5.62 0.86 23.20
N PRO A 138 -6.48 0.90 24.17
CA PRO A 138 -7.26 2.10 24.49
C PRO A 138 -6.33 3.31 24.74
N GLY A 139 -6.68 4.47 24.15
CA GLY A 139 -5.90 5.69 24.29
C GLY A 139 -4.79 5.91 23.27
N TYR A 140 -4.61 5.01 22.29
CA TYR A 140 -3.63 5.22 21.22
C TYR A 140 -3.95 6.43 20.36
N HIS A 141 -5.22 6.60 19.95
CA HIS A 141 -5.69 7.77 19.22
C HIS A 141 -5.40 9.06 20.00
N ASP A 142 -5.83 9.12 21.27
CA ASP A 142 -5.57 10.27 22.14
C ASP A 142 -4.07 10.55 22.32
N GLY A 143 -3.28 9.49 22.44
CA GLY A 143 -1.83 9.57 22.59
C GLY A 143 -1.15 10.15 21.33
N LEU A 144 -1.62 9.79 20.13
CA LEU A 144 -1.15 10.35 18.87
C LEU A 144 -1.51 11.84 18.75
N VAL A 145 -2.80 12.16 18.96
CA VAL A 145 -3.31 13.52 18.83
C VAL A 145 -2.67 14.45 19.85
N LYS A 146 -2.62 14.05 21.13
CA LYS A 146 -1.98 14.87 22.20
C LYS A 146 -0.49 15.13 21.98
N LYS A 147 0.20 14.24 21.28
CA LYS A 147 1.62 14.40 20.93
C LYS A 147 1.84 15.12 19.60
N GLY A 148 0.76 15.43 18.84
CA GLY A 148 0.85 16.04 17.51
C GLY A 148 1.48 15.14 16.47
N HIS A 149 1.33 13.82 16.63
CA HIS A 149 1.87 12.83 15.69
C HIS A 149 0.89 12.44 14.58
N ASP A 150 -0.37 12.79 14.71
CA ASP A 150 -1.45 12.54 13.77
C ASP A 150 -1.16 13.09 12.38
N LYS A 151 -0.77 14.37 12.28
CA LYS A 151 -0.36 14.98 11.00
C LYS A 151 0.86 14.30 10.38
N GLN A 152 1.83 13.90 11.20
CA GLN A 152 3.01 13.19 10.72
C GLN A 152 2.66 11.83 10.15
N PHE A 153 1.70 11.13 10.75
CA PHE A 153 1.18 9.86 10.26
C PHE A 153 0.47 10.00 8.92
N ILE A 154 -0.43 10.97 8.83
CA ILE A 154 -1.17 11.24 7.58
C ILE A 154 -0.18 11.65 6.49
N ARG A 155 0.77 12.53 6.79
CA ARG A 155 1.84 12.91 5.86
C ARG A 155 2.59 11.70 5.32
N ALA A 156 3.00 10.80 6.21
CA ALA A 156 3.75 9.61 5.83
C ALA A 156 2.93 8.64 4.99
N TYR A 157 1.64 8.50 5.29
CA TYR A 157 0.72 7.73 4.47
C TYR A 157 0.59 8.31 3.06
N LEU A 158 0.34 9.62 2.94
CA LEU A 158 0.24 10.33 1.66
C LEU A 158 1.52 10.22 0.84
N ALA A 159 2.69 10.36 1.47
CA ALA A 159 3.97 10.17 0.81
C ALA A 159 4.12 8.75 0.23
N CYS A 160 3.67 7.73 0.96
CA CYS A 160 3.67 6.36 0.47
C CYS A 160 2.65 6.12 -0.65
N VAL A 161 1.48 6.77 -0.60
CA VAL A 161 0.47 6.70 -1.67
C VAL A 161 1.04 7.31 -2.95
N THR A 162 1.64 8.49 -2.87
CA THR A 162 2.27 9.15 -4.04
C THR A 162 3.38 8.30 -4.64
N PHE A 163 4.21 7.68 -3.80
CA PHE A 163 5.24 6.76 -4.29
C PHE A 163 4.63 5.55 -5.02
N ALA A 164 3.56 4.96 -4.46
CA ALA A 164 2.88 3.83 -5.09
C ALA A 164 2.22 4.22 -6.43
N ASP A 165 1.56 5.36 -6.47
CA ASP A 165 0.91 5.93 -7.67
C ASP A 165 1.93 6.15 -8.78
N GLU A 166 3.10 6.71 -8.46
CA GLU A 166 4.19 6.90 -9.43
C GLU A 166 4.72 5.57 -9.98
N GLN A 167 4.79 4.51 -9.13
CA GLN A 167 5.17 3.19 -9.62
C GLN A 167 4.09 2.56 -10.51
N ILE A 168 2.81 2.76 -10.18
CA ILE A 168 1.69 2.33 -11.03
C ILE A 168 1.77 3.06 -12.39
N GLY A 169 1.98 4.37 -12.39
CA GLY A 169 2.15 5.17 -13.62
C GLY A 169 3.24 4.61 -14.51
N ARG A 170 4.42 4.31 -13.96
CA ARG A 170 5.53 3.69 -14.72
C ARG A 170 5.13 2.38 -15.39
N LEU A 171 4.35 1.53 -14.69
CA LEU A 171 3.89 0.26 -15.26
C LEU A 171 2.85 0.48 -16.35
N LEU A 172 1.94 1.44 -16.17
CA LEU A 172 0.92 1.77 -17.16
C LEU A 172 1.53 2.36 -18.42
N ASP A 173 2.52 3.27 -18.31
CA ASP A 173 3.24 3.82 -19.44
C ASP A 173 3.94 2.70 -20.27
N ALA A 174 4.55 1.73 -19.56
CA ALA A 174 5.16 0.58 -20.22
C ALA A 174 4.13 -0.36 -20.84
N TRP A 175 2.97 -0.54 -20.18
CA TRP A 175 1.86 -1.31 -20.74
C TRP A 175 1.37 -0.70 -22.05
N ASP A 176 1.11 0.60 -22.08
CA ASP A 176 0.62 1.31 -23.28
C ASP A 176 1.64 1.25 -24.44
N ALA A 177 2.93 1.22 -24.12
CA ALA A 177 4.01 1.07 -25.10
C ALA A 177 4.27 -0.37 -25.55
N SER A 178 3.73 -1.36 -24.84
CA SER A 178 3.97 -2.78 -25.08
C SER A 178 3.04 -3.37 -26.17
N PRO A 179 3.35 -4.55 -26.72
CA PRO A 179 2.44 -5.27 -27.61
C PRO A 179 1.07 -5.62 -26.99
N HIS A 180 0.93 -5.53 -25.67
CA HIS A 180 -0.29 -5.88 -24.93
C HIS A 180 -1.27 -4.71 -24.80
N GLY A 181 -0.82 -3.46 -25.02
CA GLY A 181 -1.58 -2.23 -24.78
C GLY A 181 -2.91 -2.16 -25.53
N ASP A 182 -2.93 -2.58 -26.79
CA ASP A 182 -4.11 -2.43 -27.68
C ASP A 182 -5.23 -3.46 -27.42
N GLY A 183 -4.95 -4.56 -26.73
CA GLY A 183 -5.93 -5.67 -26.66
C GLY A 183 -6.07 -6.31 -25.28
N GLY A 184 -5.35 -5.82 -24.29
CA GLY A 184 -5.34 -6.41 -22.97
C GLY A 184 -6.27 -5.71 -21.97
N TYR A 185 -6.44 -6.34 -20.83
CA TYR A 185 -7.22 -5.79 -19.70
C TYR A 185 -6.30 -5.48 -18.54
N ILE A 186 -6.55 -4.33 -17.90
CA ILE A 186 -5.92 -3.93 -16.64
C ILE A 186 -6.96 -4.04 -15.54
N VAL A 187 -6.60 -4.70 -14.45
CA VAL A 187 -7.39 -4.74 -13.23
C VAL A 187 -6.55 -4.21 -12.08
N LEU A 188 -6.94 -3.08 -11.52
CA LEU A 188 -6.28 -2.46 -10.37
C LEU A 188 -7.22 -2.52 -9.16
N TRP A 189 -6.74 -3.10 -8.06
CA TRP A 189 -7.50 -3.14 -6.82
C TRP A 189 -6.60 -3.09 -5.59
N SER A 190 -7.20 -2.75 -4.44
CA SER A 190 -6.60 -2.91 -3.12
C SER A 190 -7.25 -4.06 -2.39
N ASP A 191 -6.51 -4.80 -1.55
CA ASP A 191 -7.01 -5.90 -0.74
C ASP A 191 -7.87 -5.42 0.45
N HIS A 192 -7.67 -4.17 0.91
CA HIS A 192 -8.44 -3.49 1.97
C HIS A 192 -8.14 -2.00 1.95
N GLY A 193 -8.94 -1.23 2.68
CA GLY A 193 -8.68 0.16 2.98
C GLY A 193 -7.86 0.37 4.27
N TYR A 194 -7.86 1.58 4.81
CA TYR A 194 -7.10 1.95 6.02
C TYR A 194 -7.75 3.15 6.72
N ASN A 195 -7.93 3.08 8.05
CA ASN A 195 -8.39 4.19 8.86
C ASN A 195 -7.21 5.09 9.27
N LEU A 196 -7.42 6.39 9.23
CA LEU A 196 -6.43 7.42 9.60
C LEU A 196 -6.96 8.34 10.72
N GLY A 197 -7.71 7.79 11.64
CA GLY A 197 -8.23 8.47 12.83
C GLY A 197 -9.74 8.39 12.99
N GLU A 198 -10.48 8.07 11.93
CA GLU A 198 -11.92 7.87 11.96
C GLU A 198 -12.28 6.75 12.96
N LYS A 199 -13.34 6.95 13.74
CA LYS A 199 -13.72 6.04 14.82
C LYS A 199 -12.55 5.73 15.78
N GLN A 200 -11.63 6.68 15.97
CA GLN A 200 -10.41 6.52 16.77
C GLN A 200 -9.49 5.37 16.29
N ALA A 201 -9.65 4.93 15.06
CA ALA A 201 -8.93 3.82 14.46
C ALA A 201 -7.77 4.29 13.57
N TRP A 202 -6.61 3.65 13.66
CA TRP A 202 -5.39 3.97 12.91
C TRP A 202 -4.82 2.71 12.29
N SER A 203 -5.65 1.94 11.60
CA SER A 203 -5.20 0.72 10.94
C SER A 203 -6.28 0.11 10.04
N LYS A 204 -5.92 -1.01 9.43
CA LYS A 204 -6.84 -1.94 8.77
C LYS A 204 -7.53 -2.87 9.78
N MET A 205 -8.29 -3.84 9.29
CA MET A 205 -9.02 -4.83 10.09
C MET A 205 -10.07 -4.21 11.02
N LYS A 206 -10.75 -3.20 10.52
CA LYS A 206 -11.86 -2.55 11.18
C LYS A 206 -13.14 -2.77 10.37
N PRO A 207 -14.31 -2.80 11.01
CA PRO A 207 -15.59 -2.91 10.30
C PRO A 207 -16.06 -1.58 9.67
N TRP A 208 -15.25 -0.53 9.79
CA TRP A 208 -15.57 0.80 9.30
C TRP A 208 -15.36 0.89 7.80
N TYR A 209 -16.08 1.83 7.16
CA TYR A 209 -16.06 2.04 5.73
C TYR A 209 -14.63 2.16 5.18
N ASP A 210 -13.80 3.01 5.77
CA ASP A 210 -12.46 3.31 5.26
C ASP A 210 -11.49 2.12 5.33
N SER A 211 -11.72 1.16 6.22
CA SER A 211 -10.97 -0.10 6.26
C SER A 211 -11.51 -1.18 5.32
N ALA A 212 -12.84 -1.16 5.08
CA ALA A 212 -13.52 -2.21 4.34
C ALA A 212 -13.71 -1.85 2.85
N HIS A 213 -13.66 -0.57 2.52
CA HIS A 213 -13.77 -0.08 1.15
C HIS A 213 -12.39 -0.08 0.47
N CYS A 214 -12.35 -0.58 -0.76
CA CYS A 214 -11.15 -0.59 -1.59
C CYS A 214 -11.48 -0.20 -3.03
N ASN A 215 -10.47 0.30 -3.72
CA ASN A 215 -10.58 0.59 -5.14
C ASN A 215 -10.68 -0.72 -5.95
N PHE A 216 -11.52 -0.70 -6.97
CA PHE A 216 -11.60 -1.74 -7.97
C PHE A 216 -11.85 -1.10 -9.34
N ILE A 217 -10.83 -1.11 -10.19
CA ILE A 217 -10.83 -0.44 -11.49
C ILE A 217 -10.52 -1.48 -12.56
N VAL A 218 -11.31 -1.48 -13.62
CA VAL A 218 -11.08 -2.31 -14.80
C VAL A 218 -11.00 -1.41 -16.00
N ALA A 219 -9.94 -1.57 -16.79
CA ALA A 219 -9.76 -0.90 -18.08
C ALA A 219 -9.41 -1.94 -19.15
N GLY A 220 -9.83 -1.68 -20.37
CA GLY A 220 -9.57 -2.57 -21.50
C GLY A 220 -10.41 -2.14 -22.72
N PRO A 221 -10.31 -2.86 -23.84
CA PRO A 221 -11.02 -2.56 -25.09
C PRO A 221 -12.54 -2.66 -24.94
#